data_0cfe9fc9db9eba8917900a30252eabef
#
_entry.id   0cfe9fc9db9eba8917900a30252eabef
#
_cell.length_a   1.000
_cell.length_b   1.000
_cell.length_c   1.000
_cell.angle_alpha   90.00
_cell.angle_beta   90.00
_cell.angle_gamma   90.00
#
_symmetry.space_group_name_H-M   'P 1'
#
loop_
_entity.id
_entity.type
_entity.pdbx_description
1 polymer ?
#
loop_
_entity_poly.entity_id
_entity_poly.type
_entity_poly.pdbx_seq_one_letter_code
_entity_poly.pdbx_strand_id
1 'polypeptide(L)'
;NFANCDMVGHTGVFDAAVKAVEAVDECVGKVVEATLSMGGAVCITADHGNADRMIGDDGKPFTPHTTNPVPFCVVGYDCSLKETGRLADIAPTMLRIMNLEQPKEMTGECLIK
;
A
#
# COMPACT_ATOMS: atom_id res chain seq x y z
N ASN A 1 -0.82 3.41 9.45
CA ASN A 1 -1.64 4.04 8.42
C ASN A 1 -1.20 5.50 8.23
N PHE A 2 -0.92 5.89 7.00
CA PHE A 2 -0.58 7.25 6.59
C PHE A 2 -1.70 7.79 5.70
N ALA A 3 -2.66 8.51 6.28
CA ALA A 3 -3.82 9.03 5.57
C ALA A 3 -3.55 10.30 4.73
N ASN A 4 -2.30 10.77 4.66
CA ASN A 4 -1.95 12.04 4.04
C ASN A 4 -2.36 12.11 2.55
N CYS A 5 -2.07 11.05 1.78
CA CYS A 5 -2.36 11.02 0.34
C CYS A 5 -3.87 11.05 0.08
N ASP A 6 -4.66 10.32 0.86
CA ASP A 6 -6.11 10.31 0.77
C ASP A 6 -6.69 11.66 1.17
N MET A 7 -6.35 12.15 2.36
CA MET A 7 -6.87 13.42 2.89
C MET A 7 -6.56 14.60 1.97
N VAL A 8 -5.34 14.68 1.46
CA VAL A 8 -4.92 15.78 0.56
C VAL A 8 -5.44 15.56 -0.85
N GLY A 9 -5.51 14.32 -1.32
CA GLY A 9 -6.07 13.96 -2.62
C GLY A 9 -7.50 14.45 -2.81
N HIS A 10 -8.31 14.38 -1.75
CA HIS A 10 -9.68 14.92 -1.75
C HIS A 10 -9.78 16.43 -1.97
N THR A 11 -8.71 17.18 -1.80
CA THR A 11 -8.69 18.63 -2.09
C THR A 11 -8.63 18.95 -3.58
N GLY A 12 -8.18 18.01 -4.41
CA GLY A 12 -7.95 18.22 -5.85
C GLY A 12 -6.76 19.14 -6.15
N VAL A 13 -5.93 19.48 -5.17
CA VAL A 13 -4.76 20.34 -5.34
C VAL A 13 -3.52 19.49 -5.61
N PHE A 14 -3.10 19.45 -6.87
CA PHE A 14 -2.03 18.56 -7.34
C PHE A 14 -0.71 18.75 -6.58
N ASP A 15 -0.22 19.98 -6.46
CA ASP A 15 1.05 20.26 -5.78
C ASP A 15 1.01 19.91 -4.28
N ALA A 16 -0.15 20.00 -3.66
CA ALA A 16 -0.33 19.57 -2.27
C ALA A 16 -0.30 18.04 -2.17
N ALA A 17 -0.88 17.33 -3.12
CA ALA A 17 -0.84 15.87 -3.19
C ALA A 17 0.61 15.38 -3.39
N VAL A 18 1.41 16.01 -4.25
CA VAL A 18 2.84 15.69 -4.40
C VAL A 18 3.57 15.79 -3.07
N LYS A 19 3.40 16.90 -2.34
CA LYS A 19 4.02 17.08 -1.00
C LYS A 19 3.54 16.05 0.01
N ALA A 20 2.28 15.63 -0.06
CA ALA A 20 1.75 14.58 0.80
C ALA A 20 2.42 13.23 0.52
N VAL A 21 2.62 12.88 -0.75
CA VAL A 21 3.34 11.66 -1.16
C VAL A 21 4.80 11.69 -0.69
N GLU A 22 5.51 12.81 -0.90
CA GLU A 22 6.89 12.98 -0.44
C GLU A 22 7.02 12.81 1.08
N ALA A 23 6.09 13.38 1.85
CA ALA A 23 6.07 13.22 3.31
C ALA A 23 5.79 11.78 3.74
N VAL A 24 4.89 11.07 3.06
CA VAL A 24 4.61 9.66 3.33
C VAL A 24 5.83 8.81 2.98
N ASP A 25 6.48 9.06 1.85
CA ASP A 25 7.68 8.32 1.44
C ASP A 25 8.79 8.42 2.50
N GLU A 26 9.07 9.63 2.99
CA GLU A 26 10.04 9.84 4.08
C GLU A 26 9.65 9.08 5.36
N CYS A 27 8.38 9.13 5.76
CA CYS A 27 7.90 8.45 6.95
C CYS A 27 7.95 6.92 6.80
N VAL A 28 7.56 6.38 5.65
CA VAL A 28 7.64 4.95 5.33
C VAL A 28 9.10 4.49 5.37
N GLY A 29 10.02 5.27 4.80
CA GLY A 29 11.46 4.98 4.86
C GLY A 29 11.94 4.77 6.30
N LYS A 30 11.58 5.67 7.22
CA LYS A 30 11.94 5.55 8.66
C LYS A 30 11.37 4.29 9.31
N VAL A 31 10.12 3.93 8.98
CA VAL A 31 9.49 2.70 9.50
C VAL A 31 10.18 1.46 8.94
N VAL A 32 10.50 1.45 7.65
CA VAL A 32 11.23 0.35 7.00
C VAL A 32 12.59 0.16 7.66
N GLU A 33 13.39 1.21 7.79
CA GLU A 33 14.72 1.15 8.42
C GLU A 33 14.65 0.61 9.85
N ALA A 34 13.73 1.13 10.66
CA ALA A 34 13.53 0.67 12.03
C ALA A 34 13.15 -0.82 12.11
N THR A 35 12.25 -1.26 11.22
CA THR A 35 11.80 -2.66 11.19
C THR A 35 12.93 -3.60 10.76
N LEU A 36 13.67 -3.23 9.71
CA LEU A 36 14.79 -4.03 9.20
C LEU A 36 15.92 -4.13 10.23
N SER A 37 16.20 -3.05 10.99
CA SER A 37 17.21 -3.05 12.03
C SER A 37 16.94 -4.07 13.15
N MET A 38 15.67 -4.46 13.32
CA MET A 38 15.22 -5.48 14.26
C MET A 38 15.04 -6.87 13.63
N GLY A 39 15.46 -7.07 12.38
CA GLY A 39 15.33 -8.32 11.66
C GLY A 39 13.91 -8.62 11.20
N GLY A 40 13.03 -7.61 11.14
CA GLY A 40 11.67 -7.73 10.67
C GLY A 40 11.50 -7.59 9.16
N ALA A 41 10.29 -7.81 8.66
CA ALA A 41 9.89 -7.55 7.28
C ALA A 41 8.71 -6.57 7.24
N VAL A 42 8.58 -5.84 6.14
CA VAL A 42 7.52 -4.84 5.94
C VAL A 42 6.73 -5.16 4.68
N CYS A 43 5.41 -5.16 4.79
CA CYS A 43 4.50 -5.14 3.66
C CYS A 43 3.98 -3.69 3.49
N ILE A 44 4.18 -3.11 2.31
CA ILE A 44 3.73 -1.75 1.99
C ILE A 44 2.60 -1.86 0.97
N THR A 45 1.47 -1.23 1.26
CA THR A 45 0.29 -1.23 0.38
C THR A 45 -0.60 -0.03 0.64
N ALA A 46 -1.71 0.06 -0.09
CA ALA A 46 -2.81 0.98 0.18
C ALA A 46 -4.14 0.20 0.22
N ASP A 47 -5.16 0.78 0.83
CA ASP A 47 -6.52 0.21 0.92
C ASP A 47 -7.39 0.61 -0.28
N HIS A 48 -7.09 1.72 -0.94
CA HIS A 48 -7.73 2.21 -2.15
C HIS A 48 -6.86 3.24 -2.87
N GLY A 49 -7.21 3.61 -4.08
CA GLY A 49 -6.60 4.73 -4.80
C GLY A 49 -7.35 6.04 -4.56
N ASN A 50 -6.63 7.15 -4.62
CA ASN A 50 -7.14 8.51 -4.62
C ASN A 50 -6.14 9.44 -5.31
N ALA A 51 -4.97 9.71 -4.69
CA ALA A 51 -3.93 10.59 -5.23
C ALA A 51 -3.25 10.04 -6.50
N ASP A 52 -3.50 8.80 -6.88
CA ASP A 52 -3.08 8.20 -8.14
C ASP A 52 -3.78 8.82 -9.36
N ARG A 53 -4.90 9.52 -9.15
CA ARG A 53 -5.63 10.26 -10.17
C ARG A 53 -6.12 11.60 -9.64
N MET A 54 -5.37 12.66 -9.92
CA MET A 54 -5.68 14.01 -9.47
C MET A 54 -6.43 14.86 -10.51
N ILE A 55 -6.46 14.42 -11.77
CA ILE A 55 -7.10 15.13 -12.89
C ILE A 55 -8.07 14.19 -13.59
N GLY A 56 -9.29 14.65 -13.79
CA GLY A 56 -10.32 13.92 -14.51
C GLY A 56 -10.16 14.01 -16.04
N ASP A 57 -10.95 13.23 -16.78
CA ASP A 57 -10.92 13.21 -18.25
C ASP A 57 -11.39 14.54 -18.85
N ASP A 58 -12.10 15.34 -18.06
CA ASP A 58 -12.54 16.69 -18.40
C ASP A 58 -11.50 17.78 -18.10
N GLY A 59 -10.31 17.39 -17.65
CA GLY A 59 -9.21 18.28 -17.28
C GLY A 59 -9.39 19.01 -15.94
N LYS A 60 -10.45 18.69 -15.18
CA LYS A 60 -10.71 19.29 -13.86
C LYS A 60 -10.13 18.46 -12.72
N PRO A 61 -9.99 19.02 -11.52
CA PRO A 61 -9.60 18.26 -10.34
C PRO A 61 -10.50 17.03 -10.12
N PHE A 62 -9.87 15.87 -9.91
CA PHE A 62 -10.56 14.63 -9.60
C PHE A 62 -10.31 14.32 -8.11
N THR A 63 -11.35 14.25 -7.32
CA THR A 63 -11.26 14.15 -5.86
C THR A 63 -11.77 12.83 -5.27
N PRO A 64 -12.56 12.00 -5.98
CA PRO A 64 -13.05 10.72 -5.43
C PRO A 64 -11.95 9.66 -5.32
N HIS A 65 -12.23 8.58 -4.59
CA HIS A 65 -11.44 7.36 -4.65
C HIS A 65 -11.46 6.75 -6.04
N THR A 66 -10.41 6.02 -6.37
CA THR A 66 -10.33 5.22 -7.60
C THR A 66 -10.43 3.74 -7.30
N THR A 67 -10.79 2.95 -8.31
CA THR A 67 -10.75 1.50 -8.31
C THR A 67 -9.47 0.95 -8.95
N ASN A 68 -8.48 1.81 -9.17
CA ASN A 68 -7.20 1.40 -9.72
C ASN A 68 -6.50 0.41 -8.77
N PRO A 69 -5.75 -0.56 -9.30
CA PRO A 69 -4.94 -1.42 -8.47
C PRO A 69 -3.96 -0.62 -7.61
N VAL A 70 -3.87 -0.98 -6.33
CA VAL A 70 -2.91 -0.39 -5.40
C VAL A 70 -1.61 -1.19 -5.40
N PRO A 71 -0.47 -0.55 -5.09
CA PRO A 71 0.80 -1.26 -5.01
C PRO A 71 0.82 -2.23 -3.82
N PHE A 72 1.56 -3.32 -3.96
CA PHE A 72 1.93 -4.21 -2.86
C PHE A 72 3.38 -4.62 -3.00
N CYS A 73 4.20 -4.37 -2.00
CA CYS A 73 5.59 -4.80 -1.98
C CYS A 73 5.99 -5.33 -0.60
N VAL A 74 7.00 -6.20 -0.61
CA VAL A 74 7.58 -6.82 0.60
C VAL A 74 9.05 -6.43 0.67
N VAL A 75 9.47 -5.94 1.83
CA VAL A 75 10.85 -5.53 2.11
C VAL A 75 11.37 -6.32 3.32
N GLY A 76 12.60 -6.81 3.24
CA GLY A 76 13.21 -7.59 4.32
C GLY A 76 12.87 -9.07 4.33
N TYR A 77 12.20 -9.57 3.29
CA TYR A 77 11.91 -10.98 3.08
C TYR A 77 12.10 -11.33 1.61
N ASP A 78 12.97 -12.27 1.30
CA ASP A 78 13.27 -12.67 -0.08
C ASP A 78 12.14 -13.56 -0.63
N CYS A 79 11.38 -13.03 -1.57
CA CYS A 79 10.27 -13.74 -2.20
C CYS A 79 9.94 -13.17 -3.59
N SER A 80 9.24 -13.98 -4.38
CA SER A 80 8.59 -13.55 -5.62
C SER A 80 7.10 -13.44 -5.39
N LEU A 81 6.48 -12.35 -5.84
CA LEU A 81 5.05 -12.11 -5.67
C LEU A 81 4.27 -12.49 -6.93
N LYS A 82 3.00 -12.85 -6.77
CA LYS A 82 2.02 -12.96 -7.84
C LYS A 82 1.83 -11.57 -8.49
N GLU A 83 1.47 -11.53 -9.77
CA GLU A 83 1.29 -10.28 -10.51
C GLU A 83 0.07 -9.47 -10.04
N THR A 84 -0.94 -10.16 -9.56
CA THR A 84 -2.20 -9.57 -9.10
C THR A 84 -2.68 -10.25 -7.84
N GLY A 85 -3.50 -9.52 -7.08
CA GLY A 85 -4.17 -10.01 -5.88
C GLY A 85 -5.27 -9.05 -5.46
N ARG A 86 -5.77 -9.25 -4.26
CA ARG A 86 -6.79 -8.42 -3.63
C ARG A 86 -6.41 -8.12 -2.18
N LEU A 87 -7.05 -7.14 -1.57
CA LEU A 87 -6.74 -6.73 -0.18
C LEU A 87 -6.87 -7.87 0.83
N ALA A 88 -7.79 -8.84 0.57
CA ALA A 88 -7.95 -10.01 1.42
C ALA A 88 -6.73 -10.96 1.44
N ASP A 89 -5.80 -10.80 0.49
CA ASP A 89 -4.63 -11.66 0.33
C ASP A 89 -3.41 -11.14 1.16
N ILE A 90 -3.51 -9.93 1.70
CA ILE A 90 -2.43 -9.32 2.48
C ILE A 90 -2.18 -10.11 3.77
N ALA A 91 -3.23 -10.38 4.56
CA ALA A 91 -3.10 -11.09 5.82
C ALA A 91 -2.56 -12.53 5.64
N PRO A 92 -3.05 -13.36 4.69
CA PRO A 92 -2.42 -14.65 4.38
C PRO A 92 -0.94 -14.54 4.03
N THR A 93 -0.56 -13.51 3.28
CA THR A 93 0.83 -13.26 2.89
C THR A 93 1.69 -12.91 4.11
N MET A 94 1.18 -12.07 5.02
CA MET A 94 1.87 -11.74 6.27
C MET A 94 2.05 -12.97 7.17
N LEU A 95 1.02 -13.81 7.32
CA LEU A 95 1.10 -15.07 8.07
C LEU A 95 2.18 -15.99 7.49
N ARG A 96 2.27 -16.09 6.17
CA ARG A 96 3.33 -16.86 5.49
C ARG A 96 4.73 -16.35 5.83
N ILE A 97 4.94 -15.03 5.81
CA ILE A 97 6.22 -14.40 6.17
C ILE A 97 6.56 -14.69 7.65
N MET A 98 5.57 -14.69 8.52
CA MET A 98 5.71 -14.98 9.96
C MET A 98 5.82 -16.49 10.26
N ASN A 99 5.74 -17.35 9.25
CA ASN A 99 5.69 -18.82 9.40
C ASN A 99 4.55 -19.29 10.32
N LEU A 100 3.39 -18.65 10.20
CA LEU A 100 2.16 -19.00 10.91
C LEU A 100 1.15 -19.64 9.96
N GLU A 101 0.33 -20.55 10.49
CA GLU A 101 -0.74 -21.18 9.73
C GLU A 101 -1.89 -20.20 9.46
N GLN A 102 -2.43 -20.26 8.25
CA GLN A 102 -3.62 -19.50 7.87
C GLN A 102 -4.87 -20.18 8.44
N PRO A 103 -5.71 -19.46 9.20
CA PRO A 103 -6.99 -19.98 9.68
C PRO A 103 -7.92 -20.35 8.51
N LYS A 104 -8.76 -21.40 8.70
CA LYS A 104 -9.69 -21.87 7.65
C LYS A 104 -10.75 -20.84 7.28
N GLU A 105 -11.09 -19.94 8.18
CA GLU A 105 -12.03 -18.83 7.98
C GLU A 105 -11.44 -17.70 7.11
N MET A 106 -10.13 -17.63 6.99
CA MET A 106 -9.44 -16.65 6.14
C MET A 106 -9.42 -17.14 4.69
N THR A 107 -10.24 -16.53 3.84
CA THR A 107 -10.46 -16.96 2.44
C THR A 107 -9.53 -16.31 1.41
N GLY A 108 -8.65 -15.42 1.83
CA GLY A 108 -7.63 -14.83 0.96
C GLY A 108 -6.52 -15.84 0.63
N GLU A 109 -5.72 -15.54 -0.38
CA GLU A 109 -4.62 -16.38 -0.85
C GLU A 109 -3.28 -15.71 -0.58
N CYS A 110 -2.27 -16.49 -0.23
CA CYS A 110 -0.90 -15.97 -0.13
C CYS A 110 -0.42 -15.46 -1.50
N LEU A 111 0.14 -14.24 -1.53
CA LEU A 111 0.68 -13.62 -2.74
C LEU A 111 2.12 -14.05 -3.06
N ILE A 112 2.79 -14.77 -2.17
CA ILE A 112 4.13 -15.33 -2.43
C ILE A 112 3.98 -16.55 -3.34
N LYS A 113 4.81 -16.61 -4.40
CA LYS A 113 4.89 -17.75 -5.34
C LYS A 113 5.61 -18.93 -4.73
#